data_fcd156425aa1ea3d550b9765761c8e16
#
_entry.id   fcd156425aa1ea3d550b9765761c8e16
#
_cell.length_a   1.000
_cell.length_b   1.000
_cell.length_c   1.000
_cell.angle_alpha   90.00
_cell.angle_beta   90.00
_cell.angle_gamma   90.00
#
_symmetry.space_group_name_H-M   'P 1'
#
loop_
_entity.id
_entity.type
_entity.pdbx_description
1 polymer ?
#
loop_
_entity_poly.entity_id
_entity_poly.type
_entity_poly.pdbx_seq_one_letter_code
_entity_poly.pdbx_strand_id
1 'polypeptide(L)'
;MKMLKRIAAGFAAAVLALGMLTACGSEKGAPQSWAGSNLGKVLNKNTVENDRILLDYTVVEGEGAGTGTQKYAIGLHGGYPEKVGFVGSKDHGWLSKAYRGYKESGKIVDHSQNTYIEHTSSDTTYYQPTFDEDALWYMFGGGNLSFGYYFTSQQVVMANEEKYKGKMYHTESFALRNGDAGEYTYTFNYETKDADKPAYLRVECLSKSCMLKVNEFKAAADLGEYAYLLSTTGYQKQT
;
A
#
# COMPACT_ATOMS: atom_id res chain seq x y z
N MET A 1 -12.17 44.12 12.42
CA MET A 1 -11.93 43.86 10.99
C MET A 1 -10.76 42.94 10.67
N LYS A 2 -10.10 42.29 11.65
CA LYS A 2 -8.96 41.38 11.43
C LYS A 2 -9.29 39.88 11.56
N MET A 3 -10.46 39.49 12.02
CA MET A 3 -10.89 38.07 12.17
C MET A 3 -11.52 37.45 10.91
N LEU A 4 -12.13 38.25 10.04
CA LEU A 4 -12.77 37.72 8.81
C LEU A 4 -11.77 37.29 7.71
N LYS A 5 -10.51 37.76 7.77
CA LYS A 5 -9.50 37.39 6.75
C LYS A 5 -8.84 36.03 6.96
N ARG A 6 -8.98 35.42 8.15
CA ARG A 6 -8.39 34.11 8.45
C ARG A 6 -9.30 32.92 8.12
N ILE A 7 -10.62 33.15 7.99
CA ILE A 7 -11.58 32.11 7.63
C ILE A 7 -11.60 31.87 6.10
N ALA A 8 -11.35 32.91 5.29
CA ALA A 8 -11.31 32.79 3.84
C ALA A 8 -10.10 32.01 3.30
N ALA A 9 -8.98 31.98 4.03
CA ALA A 9 -7.77 31.24 3.61
C ALA A 9 -7.87 29.71 3.84
N GLY A 10 -8.66 29.29 4.85
CA GLY A 10 -8.87 27.86 5.13
C GLY A 10 -9.81 27.18 4.10
N PHE A 11 -10.78 27.90 3.57
CA PHE A 11 -11.71 27.37 2.57
C PHE A 11 -11.08 27.26 1.16
N ALA A 12 -10.15 28.13 0.82
CA ALA A 12 -9.47 28.10 -0.49
C ALA A 12 -8.50 26.91 -0.64
N ALA A 13 -7.87 26.47 0.45
CA ALA A 13 -6.96 25.31 0.42
C ALA A 13 -7.73 23.98 0.28
N ALA A 14 -8.92 23.86 0.87
CA ALA A 14 -9.76 22.66 0.73
C ALA A 14 -10.35 22.51 -0.69
N VAL A 15 -10.65 23.62 -1.35
CA VAL A 15 -11.21 23.61 -2.72
C VAL A 15 -10.13 23.34 -3.78
N LEU A 16 -8.87 23.71 -3.52
CA LEU A 16 -7.76 23.42 -4.43
C LEU A 16 -7.33 21.94 -4.41
N ALA A 17 -7.46 21.24 -3.27
CA ALA A 17 -7.22 19.80 -3.19
C ALA A 17 -8.27 18.97 -3.96
N LEU A 18 -9.50 19.45 -4.07
CA LEU A 18 -10.58 18.84 -4.86
C LEU A 18 -10.43 19.05 -6.39
N GLY A 19 -9.60 20.00 -6.81
CA GLY A 19 -9.43 20.36 -8.23
C GLY A 19 -8.42 19.50 -8.99
N MET A 20 -7.55 18.74 -8.33
CA MET A 20 -6.48 18.00 -9.00
C MET A 20 -6.82 16.53 -9.32
N LEU A 21 -8.00 16.03 -8.92
CA LEU A 21 -8.47 14.67 -9.21
C LEU A 21 -9.27 14.55 -10.53
N THR A 22 -9.18 15.53 -11.44
CA THR A 22 -10.05 15.61 -12.61
C THR A 22 -9.45 15.10 -13.93
N ALA A 23 -8.44 14.25 -13.91
CA ALA A 23 -7.72 13.87 -15.14
C ALA A 23 -8.00 12.45 -15.67
N CYS A 24 -9.03 11.73 -15.20
CA CYS A 24 -9.55 10.54 -15.90
C CYS A 24 -11.06 10.47 -15.75
N GLY A 25 -11.75 10.32 -16.89
CA GLY A 25 -13.20 10.43 -17.03
C GLY A 25 -14.02 9.30 -16.41
N SER A 26 -13.99 9.15 -15.10
CA SER A 26 -14.99 8.40 -14.33
C SER A 26 -15.81 9.36 -13.49
N GLU A 27 -17.08 9.08 -13.28
CA GLU A 27 -17.95 9.86 -12.39
C GLU A 27 -17.25 10.08 -11.05
N LYS A 28 -17.17 11.35 -10.63
CA LYS A 28 -16.45 11.73 -9.40
C LYS A 28 -17.12 11.06 -8.22
N GLY A 29 -16.42 10.13 -7.57
CA GLY A 29 -16.87 9.51 -6.34
C GLY A 29 -17.13 10.54 -5.23
N ALA A 30 -17.90 10.15 -4.24
CA ALA A 30 -18.18 11.00 -3.09
C ALA A 30 -16.98 11.00 -2.12
N PRO A 31 -16.49 12.19 -1.71
CA PRO A 31 -15.43 12.25 -0.70
C PRO A 31 -15.99 11.83 0.67
N GLN A 32 -15.24 11.01 1.38
CA GLN A 32 -15.52 10.64 2.77
C GLN A 32 -14.27 10.76 3.62
N SER A 33 -14.44 10.90 4.94
CA SER A 33 -13.31 10.96 5.84
C SER A 33 -12.60 9.60 5.88
N TRP A 34 -11.27 9.61 6.03
CA TRP A 34 -10.49 8.38 6.19
C TRP A 34 -11.02 7.51 7.34
N ALA A 35 -11.27 8.10 8.50
CA ALA A 35 -11.80 7.38 9.66
C ALA A 35 -13.20 6.77 9.46
N GLY A 36 -13.99 7.29 8.54
CA GLY A 36 -15.32 6.79 8.18
C GLY A 36 -15.32 5.74 7.09
N SER A 37 -14.16 5.47 6.46
CA SER A 37 -14.00 4.50 5.37
C SER A 37 -13.73 3.09 5.90
N ASN A 38 -13.97 2.07 5.07
CA ASN A 38 -13.53 0.70 5.38
C ASN A 38 -12.01 0.59 5.43
N LEU A 39 -11.32 1.34 4.57
CA LEU A 39 -9.86 1.48 4.61
C LEU A 39 -9.38 1.98 5.97
N GLY A 40 -10.01 3.01 6.52
CA GLY A 40 -9.64 3.59 7.80
C GLY A 40 -9.82 2.67 8.99
N LYS A 41 -10.65 1.63 8.89
CA LYS A 41 -10.76 0.58 9.92
C LYS A 41 -9.47 -0.25 10.02
N VAL A 42 -8.84 -0.54 8.88
CA VAL A 42 -7.60 -1.33 8.80
C VAL A 42 -6.37 -0.41 8.86
N LEU A 43 -6.36 0.65 8.05
CA LEU A 43 -5.24 1.56 7.91
C LEU A 43 -5.46 2.83 8.74
N ASN A 44 -5.68 2.70 10.03
CA ASN A 44 -5.75 3.84 10.95
C ASN A 44 -4.39 4.12 11.58
N LYS A 45 -4.28 5.28 12.25
CA LYS A 45 -3.01 5.72 12.86
C LYS A 45 -2.43 4.67 13.79
N ASN A 46 -3.24 4.11 14.68
CA ASN A 46 -2.77 3.12 15.65
C ASN A 46 -2.24 1.85 14.98
N THR A 47 -2.98 1.30 14.01
CA THR A 47 -2.55 0.08 13.32
C THR A 47 -1.29 0.29 12.50
N VAL A 48 -1.16 1.46 11.85
CA VAL A 48 0.03 1.80 11.04
C VAL A 48 1.26 2.09 11.91
N GLU A 49 1.09 2.67 13.10
CA GLU A 49 2.20 2.98 14.00
C GLU A 49 2.63 1.78 14.87
N ASN A 50 1.72 0.88 15.21
CA ASN A 50 1.97 -0.17 16.22
C ASN A 50 1.81 -1.59 15.70
N ASP A 51 1.01 -1.79 14.65
CA ASP A 51 0.70 -3.12 14.14
C ASP A 51 1.37 -3.39 12.79
N ARG A 52 1.25 -4.62 12.33
CA ARG A 52 1.61 -5.06 11.00
C ARG A 52 0.38 -5.05 10.11
N ILE A 53 0.55 -4.61 8.86
CA ILE A 53 -0.50 -4.65 7.85
C ILE A 53 -0.16 -5.79 6.89
N LEU A 54 -1.05 -6.77 6.80
CA LEU A 54 -0.92 -7.89 5.89
C LEU A 54 -1.87 -7.73 4.72
N LEU A 55 -1.34 -7.87 3.51
CA LEU A 55 -2.09 -8.10 2.28
C LEU A 55 -1.61 -9.42 1.66
N ASP A 56 -2.50 -10.43 1.65
CA ASP A 56 -2.33 -11.68 0.92
C ASP A 56 -3.15 -11.59 -0.36
N TYR A 57 -2.52 -11.80 -1.53
CA TYR A 57 -3.16 -11.51 -2.81
C TYR A 57 -2.69 -12.43 -3.94
N THR A 58 -3.45 -12.40 -5.04
CA THR A 58 -3.11 -13.03 -6.31
C THR A 58 -3.28 -12.02 -7.43
N VAL A 59 -2.30 -11.85 -8.32
CA VAL A 59 -2.41 -10.96 -9.48
C VAL A 59 -3.35 -11.58 -10.49
N VAL A 60 -4.46 -10.90 -10.82
CA VAL A 60 -5.48 -11.40 -11.76
C VAL A 60 -5.48 -10.65 -13.09
N GLU A 61 -4.96 -9.42 -13.13
CA GLU A 61 -4.74 -8.63 -14.34
C GLU A 61 -3.46 -7.81 -14.20
N GLY A 62 -2.77 -7.56 -15.31
CA GLY A 62 -1.49 -6.85 -15.36
C GLY A 62 -0.29 -7.79 -15.35
N GLU A 63 0.88 -7.25 -14.99
CA GLU A 63 2.11 -8.03 -14.93
C GLU A 63 2.01 -9.15 -13.88
N GLY A 64 2.35 -10.38 -14.26
CA GLY A 64 2.24 -11.57 -13.41
C GLY A 64 0.83 -12.19 -13.34
N ALA A 65 -0.17 -11.65 -14.07
CA ALA A 65 -1.49 -12.25 -14.14
C ALA A 65 -1.44 -13.65 -14.80
N GLY A 66 -2.28 -14.55 -14.27
CA GLY A 66 -2.39 -15.92 -14.82
C GLY A 66 -1.33 -16.89 -14.29
N THR A 67 -0.36 -16.47 -13.50
CA THR A 67 0.61 -17.37 -12.87
C THR A 67 0.00 -18.22 -11.75
N GLY A 68 -1.15 -17.80 -11.20
CA GLY A 68 -1.77 -18.42 -10.03
C GLY A 68 -0.95 -18.29 -8.74
N THR A 69 0.17 -17.58 -8.79
CA THR A 69 1.05 -17.41 -7.63
C THR A 69 0.40 -16.52 -6.60
N GLN A 70 0.22 -17.05 -5.41
CA GLN A 70 -0.19 -16.28 -4.23
C GLN A 70 1.00 -15.46 -3.73
N LYS A 71 0.77 -14.20 -3.48
CA LYS A 71 1.78 -13.24 -3.06
C LYS A 71 1.37 -12.56 -1.77
N TYR A 72 2.35 -11.92 -1.13
CA TYR A 72 2.19 -11.24 0.14
C TYR A 72 2.85 -9.87 0.11
N ALA A 73 2.20 -8.91 0.73
CA ALA A 73 2.81 -7.64 1.11
C ALA A 73 2.55 -7.42 2.60
N ILE A 74 3.61 -7.22 3.36
CA ILE A 74 3.54 -6.98 4.80
C ILE A 74 4.26 -5.69 5.10
N GLY A 75 3.51 -4.68 5.53
CA GLY A 75 4.06 -3.45 6.08
C GLY A 75 4.14 -3.57 7.59
N LEU A 76 5.26 -3.19 8.17
CA LEU A 76 5.49 -3.18 9.60
C LEU A 76 5.89 -1.78 10.07
N HIS A 77 5.20 -1.29 11.06
CA HIS A 77 5.63 -0.15 11.84
C HIS A 77 6.03 -0.60 13.23
N GLY A 78 7.31 -0.75 13.45
CA GLY A 78 7.86 -0.89 14.78
C GLY A 78 8.35 0.46 15.26
N GLY A 79 7.50 1.31 15.76
CA GLY A 79 7.87 2.63 16.26
C GLY A 79 8.71 3.47 15.28
N TYR A 80 8.47 4.75 15.21
CA TYR A 80 9.32 5.66 14.43
C TYR A 80 10.75 5.67 15.01
N PRO A 81 11.80 5.60 14.20
CA PRO A 81 11.89 5.84 12.76
C PRO A 81 11.99 4.58 11.87
N GLU A 82 11.79 3.39 12.39
CA GLU A 82 12.06 2.14 11.69
C GLU A 82 10.80 1.55 11.02
N LYS A 83 10.95 1.09 9.79
CA LYS A 83 9.93 0.36 9.06
C LYS A 83 10.53 -0.94 8.55
N VAL A 84 9.80 -2.03 8.69
CA VAL A 84 10.18 -3.33 8.18
C VAL A 84 9.02 -3.88 7.35
N GLY A 85 9.33 -4.49 6.23
CA GLY A 85 8.31 -5.07 5.38
C GLY A 85 8.84 -6.22 4.53
N PHE A 86 7.90 -6.98 4.00
CA PHE A 86 8.14 -8.06 3.05
C PHE A 86 7.19 -7.92 1.87
N VAL A 87 7.70 -8.10 0.66
CA VAL A 87 6.89 -8.24 -0.56
C VAL A 87 7.41 -9.43 -1.34
N GLY A 88 6.53 -10.33 -1.74
CA GLY A 88 6.90 -11.53 -2.49
C GLY A 88 5.88 -12.66 -2.38
N SER A 89 6.34 -13.87 -2.60
CA SER A 89 5.58 -15.10 -2.45
C SER A 89 6.08 -15.94 -1.27
N LYS A 90 5.42 -17.07 -1.01
CA LYS A 90 5.88 -17.99 0.04
C LYS A 90 7.29 -18.53 -0.20
N ASP A 91 7.74 -18.60 -1.47
CA ASP A 91 9.05 -19.16 -1.81
C ASP A 91 10.14 -18.08 -1.92
N HIS A 92 9.80 -16.89 -2.47
CA HIS A 92 10.77 -15.84 -2.73
C HIS A 92 10.20 -14.47 -2.39
N GLY A 93 11.03 -13.58 -1.88
CA GLY A 93 10.60 -12.22 -1.61
C GLY A 93 11.73 -11.26 -1.24
N TRP A 94 11.32 -10.04 -1.00
CA TRP A 94 12.12 -8.94 -0.55
C TRP A 94 11.74 -8.57 0.88
N LEU A 95 12.67 -8.76 1.81
CA LEU A 95 12.56 -8.29 3.18
C LEU A 95 13.40 -7.04 3.34
N SER A 96 12.77 -5.93 3.66
CA SER A 96 13.45 -4.64 3.79
C SER A 96 13.29 -4.05 5.18
N LYS A 97 14.30 -3.29 5.57
CA LYS A 97 14.32 -2.46 6.75
C LYS A 97 14.69 -1.04 6.33
N ALA A 98 13.72 -0.14 6.40
CA ALA A 98 13.89 1.25 6.02
C ALA A 98 13.80 2.17 7.24
N TYR A 99 14.74 3.11 7.33
CA TYR A 99 14.77 4.15 8.35
C TYR A 99 14.47 5.49 7.69
N ARG A 100 13.65 6.32 8.30
CA ARG A 100 13.37 7.65 7.75
C ARG A 100 14.66 8.48 7.66
N GLY A 101 14.94 8.96 6.44
CA GLY A 101 16.12 9.78 6.14
C GLY A 101 17.43 9.00 5.98
N TYR A 102 17.41 7.67 6.07
CA TYR A 102 18.57 6.79 5.90
C TYR A 102 18.40 5.87 4.70
N LYS A 103 19.51 5.27 4.26
CA LYS A 103 19.48 4.26 3.21
C LYS A 103 18.69 3.05 3.67
N GLU A 104 17.85 2.57 2.80
CA GLU A 104 17.18 1.30 2.97
C GLU A 104 18.22 0.17 2.85
N SER A 105 18.12 -0.80 3.74
CA SER A 105 18.86 -2.06 3.66
C SER A 105 17.87 -3.21 3.59
N GLY A 106 18.21 -4.25 2.83
CA GLY A 106 17.28 -5.34 2.66
C GLY A 106 17.94 -6.66 2.36
N LYS A 107 17.09 -7.68 2.20
CA LYS A 107 17.46 -9.04 1.89
C LYS A 107 16.57 -9.58 0.78
N ILE A 108 17.17 -10.16 -0.24
CA ILE A 108 16.47 -11.04 -1.17
C ILE A 108 16.41 -12.39 -0.48
N VAL A 109 15.23 -12.92 -0.27
CA VAL A 109 15.00 -14.11 0.54
C VAL A 109 14.49 -15.24 -0.34
N ASP A 110 15.12 -16.41 -0.24
CA ASP A 110 14.62 -17.66 -0.78
C ASP A 110 14.18 -18.56 0.38
N HIS A 111 12.90 -18.55 0.65
CA HIS A 111 12.30 -19.36 1.71
C HIS A 111 12.33 -20.86 1.37
N SER A 112 12.39 -21.24 0.10
CA SER A 112 12.41 -22.64 -0.34
C SER A 112 13.74 -23.32 -0.02
N GLN A 113 14.83 -22.54 -0.05
CA GLN A 113 16.19 -23.02 0.22
C GLN A 113 16.74 -22.55 1.58
N ASN A 114 15.98 -21.75 2.32
CA ASN A 114 16.43 -21.08 3.55
C ASN A 114 17.73 -20.30 3.35
N THR A 115 17.76 -19.49 2.30
CA THR A 115 18.92 -18.65 1.97
C THR A 115 18.51 -17.18 1.79
N TYR A 116 19.48 -16.27 1.88
CA TYR A 116 19.27 -14.86 1.58
C TYR A 116 20.53 -14.15 1.09
N ILE A 117 20.34 -13.08 0.33
CA ILE A 117 21.38 -12.13 -0.09
C ILE A 117 21.08 -10.77 0.54
N GLU A 118 22.08 -10.14 1.14
CA GLU A 118 21.94 -8.77 1.67
C GLU A 118 22.36 -7.76 0.62
N HIS A 119 21.61 -6.66 0.53
CA HIS A 119 21.97 -5.53 -0.29
C HIS A 119 21.49 -4.20 0.31
N THR A 120 21.92 -3.10 -0.26
CA THR A 120 21.47 -1.74 0.08
C THR A 120 20.65 -1.15 -1.07
N SER A 121 19.84 -0.15 -0.78
CA SER A 121 18.99 0.54 -1.77
C SER A 121 19.76 1.19 -2.94
N SER A 122 21.06 1.40 -2.80
CA SER A 122 21.92 1.89 -3.89
C SER A 122 22.35 0.81 -4.87
N ASP A 123 22.09 -0.45 -4.57
CA ASP A 123 22.45 -1.61 -5.39
C ASP A 123 21.18 -2.31 -5.87
N THR A 124 20.64 -1.83 -6.99
CA THR A 124 19.40 -2.36 -7.59
C THR A 124 19.65 -3.58 -8.48
N THR A 125 20.89 -4.05 -8.62
CA THR A 125 21.23 -5.12 -9.55
C THR A 125 20.68 -6.48 -9.15
N TYR A 126 20.38 -6.68 -7.86
CA TYR A 126 19.95 -7.97 -7.32
C TYR A 126 18.44 -8.16 -7.22
N TYR A 127 17.67 -7.07 -7.09
CA TYR A 127 16.23 -7.13 -6.97
C TYR A 127 15.56 -6.09 -7.86
N GLN A 128 14.72 -6.57 -8.76
CA GLN A 128 13.87 -5.74 -9.59
C GLN A 128 12.41 -6.11 -9.32
N PRO A 129 11.71 -5.36 -8.45
CA PRO A 129 10.32 -5.65 -8.16
C PRO A 129 9.46 -5.49 -9.41
N THR A 130 8.40 -6.27 -9.50
CA THR A 130 7.33 -6.05 -10.47
C THR A 130 6.58 -4.76 -10.13
N PHE A 131 5.81 -4.23 -11.06
CA PHE A 131 5.03 -3.01 -10.82
C PHE A 131 4.12 -3.11 -9.59
N ASP A 132 3.46 -4.26 -9.42
CA ASP A 132 2.59 -4.49 -8.26
C ASP A 132 3.36 -4.53 -6.93
N GLU A 133 4.53 -5.17 -6.92
CA GLU A 133 5.38 -5.26 -5.73
C GLU A 133 5.94 -3.90 -5.30
N ASP A 134 6.45 -3.12 -6.27
CA ASP A 134 6.95 -1.76 -6.01
C ASP A 134 5.82 -0.84 -5.51
N ALA A 135 4.66 -0.90 -6.14
CA ALA A 135 3.50 -0.12 -5.74
C ALA A 135 3.02 -0.48 -4.33
N LEU A 136 2.97 -1.78 -4.00
CA LEU A 136 2.56 -2.23 -2.67
C LEU A 136 3.61 -1.87 -1.61
N TRP A 137 4.89 -2.04 -1.92
CA TRP A 137 5.96 -1.59 -1.03
C TRP A 137 5.82 -0.10 -0.72
N TYR A 138 5.57 0.70 -1.75
CA TYR A 138 5.34 2.13 -1.58
C TYR A 138 4.09 2.43 -0.74
N MET A 139 3.00 1.70 -0.98
CA MET A 139 1.77 1.82 -0.19
C MET A 139 2.01 1.54 1.31
N PHE A 140 2.78 0.52 1.63
CA PHE A 140 3.12 0.16 3.01
C PHE A 140 4.25 0.99 3.62
N GLY A 141 4.78 1.94 2.89
CA GLY A 141 5.70 2.93 3.43
C GLY A 141 7.18 2.61 3.30
N GLY A 142 7.59 1.82 2.32
CA GLY A 142 8.98 1.64 1.92
C GLY A 142 9.62 2.94 1.41
N GLY A 143 8.84 3.94 1.03
CA GLY A 143 9.30 5.28 0.67
C GLY A 143 9.14 6.32 1.78
N ASN A 144 9.55 7.55 1.50
CA ASN A 144 9.45 8.69 2.42
C ASN A 144 8.02 9.13 2.76
N LEU A 145 7.03 8.66 1.99
CA LEU A 145 5.62 8.98 2.15
C LEU A 145 4.92 7.84 2.89
N SER A 146 5.06 7.83 4.16
CA SER A 146 4.36 6.87 4.99
C SER A 146 2.89 7.22 5.09
N PHE A 147 2.07 6.22 5.38
CA PHE A 147 0.71 6.40 5.86
C PHE A 147 0.59 7.47 6.95
N GLY A 148 1.63 7.71 7.75
CA GLY A 148 1.68 8.79 8.72
C GLY A 148 1.34 10.16 8.13
N TYR A 149 1.71 10.45 6.89
CA TYR A 149 1.32 11.68 6.21
C TYR A 149 -0.20 11.76 6.01
N TYR A 150 -0.85 10.67 5.64
CA TYR A 150 -2.30 10.61 5.44
C TYR A 150 -3.09 10.80 6.73
N PHE A 151 -2.62 10.27 7.83
CA PHE A 151 -3.29 10.41 9.12
C PHE A 151 -3.14 11.81 9.72
N THR A 152 -2.05 12.51 9.39
CA THR A 152 -1.81 13.88 9.88
C THR A 152 -2.41 14.96 8.98
N SER A 153 -2.64 14.68 7.69
CA SER A 153 -3.09 15.67 6.70
C SER A 153 -4.59 15.69 6.42
N GLN A 154 -5.40 14.98 7.18
CA GLN A 154 -6.87 14.89 6.98
C GLN A 154 -7.26 14.42 5.58
N GLN A 155 -6.59 13.44 5.07
CA GLN A 155 -6.83 12.91 3.72
C GLN A 155 -8.25 12.34 3.58
N VAL A 156 -8.77 12.47 2.39
CA VAL A 156 -10.10 12.05 1.99
C VAL A 156 -9.97 10.78 1.15
N VAL A 157 -10.80 9.79 1.45
CA VAL A 157 -11.00 8.63 0.58
C VAL A 157 -12.12 8.97 -0.40
N MET A 158 -11.93 8.67 -1.68
CA MET A 158 -12.97 8.79 -2.69
C MET A 158 -13.77 7.49 -2.74
N ALA A 159 -15.04 7.56 -2.38
CA ALA A 159 -15.96 6.42 -2.44
C ALA A 159 -16.81 6.47 -3.71
N ASN A 160 -16.97 5.34 -4.39
CA ASN A 160 -17.75 5.22 -5.61
C ASN A 160 -18.38 3.82 -5.72
N GLU A 161 -19.23 3.62 -6.73
CA GLU A 161 -19.72 2.32 -7.16
C GLU A 161 -19.14 2.02 -8.54
N GLU A 162 -18.38 0.95 -8.67
CA GLU A 162 -17.75 0.57 -9.92
C GLU A 162 -18.10 -0.86 -10.33
N LYS A 163 -18.25 -1.08 -11.64
CA LYS A 163 -18.53 -2.40 -12.21
C LYS A 163 -17.23 -3.11 -12.60
N TYR A 164 -17.01 -4.31 -12.06
CA TYR A 164 -15.90 -5.16 -12.44
C TYR A 164 -16.40 -6.59 -12.71
N LYS A 165 -16.03 -7.15 -13.85
CA LYS A 165 -16.46 -8.50 -14.31
C LYS A 165 -17.97 -8.75 -14.16
N GLY A 166 -18.78 -7.73 -14.48
CA GLY A 166 -20.24 -7.83 -14.45
C GLY A 166 -20.90 -7.59 -13.08
N LYS A 167 -20.14 -7.53 -11.99
CA LYS A 167 -20.62 -7.26 -10.63
C LYS A 167 -20.32 -5.82 -10.23
N MET A 168 -21.23 -5.20 -9.47
CA MET A 168 -21.00 -3.89 -8.85
C MET A 168 -20.23 -4.06 -7.54
N TYR A 169 -19.31 -3.15 -7.28
CA TYR A 169 -18.51 -3.07 -6.06
C TYR A 169 -18.58 -1.66 -5.49
N HIS A 170 -18.67 -1.57 -4.19
CA HIS A 170 -18.36 -0.32 -3.49
C HIS A 170 -16.84 -0.15 -3.51
N THR A 171 -16.36 1.00 -3.99
CA THR A 171 -14.93 1.27 -4.10
C THR A 171 -14.50 2.40 -3.18
N GLU A 172 -13.33 2.26 -2.61
CA GLU A 172 -12.65 3.28 -1.84
C GLU A 172 -11.26 3.48 -2.42
N SER A 173 -10.92 4.72 -2.82
CA SER A 173 -9.65 5.01 -3.46
C SER A 173 -8.91 6.16 -2.80
N PHE A 174 -7.60 6.10 -2.86
CA PHE A 174 -6.68 7.15 -2.50
C PHE A 174 -5.45 7.13 -3.42
N ALA A 175 -4.71 8.23 -3.45
CA ALA A 175 -3.50 8.34 -4.25
C ALA A 175 -2.29 8.65 -3.37
N LEU A 176 -1.14 8.06 -3.74
CA LEU A 176 0.17 8.34 -3.15
C LEU A 176 1.10 8.87 -4.23
N ARG A 177 1.83 9.95 -3.94
CA ARG A 177 2.79 10.51 -4.86
C ARG A 177 4.20 10.05 -4.51
N ASN A 178 4.88 9.40 -5.46
CA ASN A 178 6.25 8.91 -5.29
C ASN A 178 7.22 9.74 -6.14
N GLY A 179 7.55 10.94 -5.68
CA GLY A 179 8.55 11.79 -6.32
C GLY A 179 8.42 11.82 -7.86
N ASP A 180 9.48 11.44 -8.55
CA ASP A 180 9.55 11.42 -10.02
C ASP A 180 8.87 10.18 -10.64
N ALA A 181 8.58 9.14 -9.87
CA ALA A 181 7.89 7.94 -10.35
C ALA A 181 6.40 8.16 -10.63
N GLY A 182 5.85 9.29 -10.19
CA GLY A 182 4.46 9.65 -10.44
C GLY A 182 3.54 9.38 -9.26
N GLU A 183 2.24 9.38 -9.54
CA GLU A 183 1.20 9.14 -8.55
C GLU A 183 0.65 7.73 -8.72
N TYR A 184 0.64 6.97 -7.62
CA TYR A 184 -0.02 5.67 -7.54
C TYR A 184 -1.43 5.86 -7.00
N THR A 185 -2.43 5.35 -7.71
CA THR A 185 -3.82 5.29 -7.24
C THR A 185 -4.14 3.87 -6.81
N TYR A 186 -4.65 3.74 -5.59
CA TYR A 186 -5.09 2.48 -5.00
C TYR A 186 -6.60 2.50 -4.87
N THR A 187 -7.28 1.55 -5.52
CA THR A 187 -8.74 1.41 -5.49
C THR A 187 -9.11 0.06 -4.90
N PHE A 188 -9.68 0.07 -3.73
CA PHE A 188 -10.15 -1.11 -3.01
C PHE A 188 -11.61 -1.36 -3.36
N ASN A 189 -11.90 -2.55 -3.87
CA ASN A 189 -13.24 -2.95 -4.33
C ASN A 189 -13.86 -3.88 -3.29
N TYR A 190 -14.88 -3.40 -2.60
CA TYR A 190 -15.64 -4.15 -1.60
C TYR A 190 -16.92 -4.71 -2.22
N GLU A 191 -17.30 -5.94 -1.88
CA GLU A 191 -18.54 -6.55 -2.40
C GLU A 191 -19.80 -5.80 -1.97
N THR A 192 -19.74 -5.20 -0.80
CA THR A 192 -20.78 -4.32 -0.23
C THR A 192 -20.10 -3.19 0.55
N LYS A 193 -20.84 -2.12 0.79
CA LYS A 193 -20.36 -0.98 1.58
C LYS A 193 -19.91 -1.35 3.00
N ASP A 194 -20.46 -2.42 3.55
CA ASP A 194 -20.18 -2.85 4.94
C ASP A 194 -19.28 -4.10 5.00
N ALA A 195 -18.63 -4.46 3.86
CA ALA A 195 -17.73 -5.60 3.84
C ALA A 195 -16.46 -5.34 4.67
N ASP A 196 -16.04 -6.32 5.47
CA ASP A 196 -14.87 -6.20 6.35
C ASP A 196 -13.55 -6.15 5.60
N LYS A 197 -13.49 -6.74 4.39
CA LYS A 197 -12.29 -6.71 3.55
C LYS A 197 -12.65 -6.48 2.09
N PRO A 198 -11.74 -5.90 1.29
CA PRO A 198 -11.93 -5.78 -0.16
C PRO A 198 -11.84 -7.15 -0.83
N ALA A 199 -12.60 -7.34 -1.91
CA ALA A 199 -12.46 -8.49 -2.80
C ALA A 199 -11.28 -8.32 -3.77
N TYR A 200 -11.04 -7.07 -4.19
CA TYR A 200 -9.97 -6.73 -5.13
C TYR A 200 -9.30 -5.40 -4.73
N LEU A 201 -8.04 -5.27 -5.14
CA LEU A 201 -7.27 -4.03 -5.12
C LEU A 201 -6.77 -3.75 -6.54
N ARG A 202 -7.13 -2.60 -7.10
CA ARG A 202 -6.55 -2.07 -8.33
C ARG A 202 -5.47 -1.06 -7.97
N VAL A 203 -4.30 -1.20 -8.60
CA VAL A 203 -3.20 -0.25 -8.49
C VAL A 203 -2.90 0.31 -9.87
N GLU A 204 -2.82 1.63 -9.97
CA GLU A 204 -2.59 2.35 -11.22
C GLU A 204 -1.48 3.38 -11.04
N CYS A 205 -0.57 3.49 -12.00
CA CYS A 205 0.42 4.56 -12.09
C CYS A 205 0.77 4.82 -13.55
N LEU A 206 0.59 6.04 -14.02
CA LEU A 206 0.80 6.42 -15.43
C LEU A 206 -0.03 5.51 -16.37
N SER A 207 0.65 4.76 -17.25
CA SER A 207 0.01 3.82 -18.18
C SER A 207 -0.05 2.37 -17.68
N LYS A 208 0.46 2.12 -16.48
CA LYS A 208 0.46 0.78 -15.88
C LYS A 208 -0.71 0.60 -14.93
N SER A 209 -1.26 -0.60 -14.94
CA SER A 209 -2.33 -1.01 -14.03
C SER A 209 -2.19 -2.49 -13.71
N CYS A 210 -2.52 -2.87 -12.48
CA CYS A 210 -2.71 -4.26 -12.10
C CYS A 210 -3.98 -4.40 -11.25
N MET A 211 -4.58 -5.60 -11.31
CA MET A 211 -5.70 -5.98 -10.46
C MET A 211 -5.28 -7.17 -9.61
N LEU A 212 -5.41 -7.02 -8.31
CA LEU A 212 -5.07 -8.01 -7.30
C LEU A 212 -6.38 -8.56 -6.71
N LYS A 213 -6.55 -9.88 -6.72
CA LYS A 213 -7.58 -10.53 -5.90
C LYS A 213 -7.06 -10.57 -4.46
N VAL A 214 -7.82 -10.03 -3.53
CA VAL A 214 -7.46 -9.98 -2.12
C VAL A 214 -7.93 -11.25 -1.42
N ASN A 215 -7.00 -12.01 -0.86
CA ASN A 215 -7.27 -13.18 -0.06
C ASN A 215 -7.41 -12.80 1.42
N GLU A 216 -6.50 -11.95 1.92
CA GLU A 216 -6.51 -11.40 3.27
C GLU A 216 -6.07 -9.93 3.25
N PHE A 217 -6.70 -9.10 4.05
CA PHE A 217 -6.28 -7.71 4.29
C PHE A 217 -6.63 -7.33 5.71
N LYS A 218 -5.61 -7.22 6.56
CA LYS A 218 -5.82 -6.94 7.98
C LYS A 218 -4.63 -6.26 8.63
N ALA A 219 -4.91 -5.57 9.74
CA ALA A 219 -3.90 -5.19 10.72
C ALA A 219 -3.84 -6.26 11.81
N ALA A 220 -2.63 -6.66 12.20
CA ALA A 220 -2.44 -7.64 13.26
C ALA A 220 -1.09 -7.43 13.96
N ALA A 221 -1.10 -7.42 15.28
CA ALA A 221 0.13 -7.42 16.08
C ALA A 221 0.91 -8.74 15.89
N ASP A 222 0.19 -9.84 15.73
CA ASP A 222 0.74 -11.16 15.43
C ASP A 222 0.30 -11.60 14.01
N LEU A 223 1.28 -11.96 13.19
CA LEU A 223 1.05 -12.46 11.83
C LEU A 223 0.70 -13.96 11.79
N GLY A 224 0.79 -14.68 12.91
CA GLY A 224 0.53 -16.12 12.93
C GLY A 224 1.37 -16.88 11.91
N GLU A 225 0.72 -17.58 10.99
CA GLU A 225 1.37 -18.38 9.96
C GLU A 225 2.24 -17.57 8.97
N TYR A 226 2.02 -16.26 8.85
CA TYR A 226 2.81 -15.39 7.96
C TYR A 226 4.11 -14.86 8.61
N ALA A 227 4.36 -15.16 9.88
CA ALA A 227 5.51 -14.61 10.60
C ALA A 227 6.86 -15.02 9.98
N TYR A 228 6.93 -16.18 9.37
CA TYR A 228 8.15 -16.66 8.70
C TYR A 228 8.62 -15.74 7.57
N LEU A 229 7.71 -15.04 6.88
CA LEU A 229 8.05 -14.11 5.80
C LEU A 229 8.96 -12.97 6.26
N LEU A 230 8.89 -12.58 7.53
CA LEU A 230 9.70 -11.51 8.11
C LEU A 230 10.99 -11.99 8.78
N SER A 231 11.32 -13.28 8.71
CA SER A 231 12.48 -13.84 9.40
C SER A 231 13.44 -14.56 8.45
N THR A 232 14.73 -14.35 8.68
CA THR A 232 15.81 -15.14 8.08
C THR A 232 16.61 -15.90 9.15
N THR A 233 16.02 -16.09 10.32
CA THR A 233 16.67 -16.86 11.40
C THR A 233 16.90 -18.29 10.98
N GLY A 234 18.14 -18.75 11.03
CA GLY A 234 18.53 -20.09 10.55
C GLY A 234 18.81 -20.19 9.05
N TYR A 235 18.66 -19.09 8.29
CA TYR A 235 18.95 -19.05 6.86
C TYR A 235 20.43 -18.82 6.60
N GLN A 236 20.94 -19.40 5.51
CA GLN A 236 22.31 -19.21 5.07
C GLN A 236 22.42 -17.93 4.22
N LYS A 237 23.39 -17.08 4.58
CA LYS A 237 23.74 -15.93 3.76
C LYS A 237 24.53 -16.39 2.54
N GLN A 238 24.04 -16.01 1.36
CA GLN A 238 24.78 -16.15 0.11
C GLN A 238 25.59 -14.87 -0.15
N THR A 239 26.74 -15.01 -0.79
CA THR A 239 27.63 -13.91 -1.19
C THR A 239 27.46 -13.63 -2.67
#